data_cc3bfabc5587b785d4500ae9631a525b
#
_entry.id   cc3bfabc5587b785d4500ae9631a525b
#
_cell.length_a   1.000
_cell.length_b   1.000
_cell.length_c   1.000
_cell.angle_alpha   90.00
_cell.angle_beta   90.00
_cell.angle_gamma   90.00
#
_symmetry.space_group_name_H-M   'P 1'
#
loop_
_entity.id
_entity.type
_entity.pdbx_description
1 polymer ?
#
loop_
_entity_poly.entity_id
_entity_poly.type
_entity_poly.pdbx_seq_one_letter_code
_entity_poly.pdbx_strand_id
1 'polypeptide(L)'
;MKILFINLPYYGHVIPTIGLVQELIRAGHQVTYLMPHDWEKRIADSGAEFLGYDNHPQLDKQIRNAFFKAEEIIDSQDLVLYEQFFFAGKHLAEKHGKPCVRIFTAPATNKRLMRQFLSSGGPMGIFRLPLIGTLWTMDAVKGFGIQLQCSNWLDEIVENPPDCNLVYTLRSFQPSAEDFSEKRFYFIGPSVYGRKEEAFPVLSKPVICISLGTILKGAEKFFRTCVDAFQHETVTVVMSVGPNFDMAKLENLPENFIVKNSIPQIAVLKQASLFITHGGMNSVSEAMIHGVPMLVIPFVSDQPVNARQVEKLGMGRVLDYKAITADTLKETAVAIMEDKQIRETLRKIQEEITQAPGNAGAVKIIETFAKL
;
A
#
# COMPACT_ATOMS: atom_id res chain seq x y z
N MET A 1 5.18 -26.27 -5.39
CA MET A 1 4.84 -25.61 -6.66
C MET A 1 5.93 -24.62 -7.05
N LYS A 2 6.11 -24.41 -8.36
CA LYS A 2 6.88 -23.29 -8.91
C LYS A 2 5.94 -22.12 -9.19
N ILE A 3 6.20 -20.99 -8.59
CA ILE A 3 5.28 -19.84 -8.60
C ILE A 3 5.98 -18.64 -9.23
N LEU A 4 5.44 -18.13 -10.33
CA LEU A 4 5.86 -16.86 -10.90
C LEU A 4 5.12 -15.73 -10.22
N PHE A 5 5.84 -14.81 -9.56
CA PHE A 5 5.26 -13.62 -8.95
C PHE A 5 5.64 -12.36 -9.75
N ILE A 6 4.67 -11.71 -10.37
CA ILE A 6 4.84 -10.50 -11.15
C ILE A 6 4.36 -9.30 -10.34
N ASN A 7 5.25 -8.35 -10.06
CA ASN A 7 4.91 -7.13 -9.35
C ASN A 7 5.41 -5.88 -10.10
N LEU A 8 4.90 -4.71 -9.72
CA LEU A 8 5.34 -3.42 -10.24
C LEU A 8 6.26 -2.73 -9.23
N PRO A 9 7.24 -1.91 -9.68
CA PRO A 9 8.30 -1.36 -8.83
C PRO A 9 7.85 -0.18 -7.98
N TYR A 10 6.72 -0.32 -7.31
CA TYR A 10 6.23 0.63 -6.34
C TYR A 10 6.46 0.10 -4.93
N TYR A 11 7.16 0.88 -4.10
CA TYR A 11 7.50 0.47 -2.74
C TYR A 11 6.27 -0.02 -1.94
N GLY A 12 5.15 0.70 -2.08
CA GLY A 12 3.88 0.36 -1.44
C GLY A 12 3.26 -0.97 -1.90
N HIS A 13 3.65 -1.45 -3.09
CA HIS A 13 3.12 -2.69 -3.67
C HIS A 13 4.02 -3.89 -3.39
N VAL A 14 5.32 -3.67 -3.28
CA VAL A 14 6.30 -4.75 -3.08
C VAL A 14 6.41 -5.14 -1.60
N ILE A 15 6.57 -4.16 -0.72
CA ILE A 15 6.86 -4.43 0.70
C ILE A 15 5.81 -5.31 1.38
N PRO A 16 4.50 -5.10 1.22
CA PRO A 16 3.51 -5.97 1.85
C PRO A 16 3.59 -7.43 1.40
N THR A 17 4.08 -7.68 0.17
CA THR A 17 4.12 -9.03 -0.41
C THR A 17 5.33 -9.87 0.00
N ILE A 18 6.38 -9.24 0.56
CA ILE A 18 7.59 -9.95 1.00
C ILE A 18 7.27 -11.04 2.03
N GLY A 19 6.38 -10.75 2.97
CA GLY A 19 5.96 -11.74 3.96
C GLY A 19 5.25 -12.96 3.35
N LEU A 20 4.45 -12.75 2.30
CA LEU A 20 3.82 -13.86 1.57
C LEU A 20 4.86 -14.71 0.86
N VAL A 21 5.83 -14.07 0.21
CA VAL A 21 6.94 -14.78 -0.46
C VAL A 21 7.70 -15.67 0.53
N GLN A 22 8.04 -15.13 1.70
CA GLN A 22 8.73 -15.89 2.75
C GLN A 22 7.88 -17.07 3.25
N GLU A 23 6.57 -16.91 3.44
CA GLU A 23 5.67 -17.99 3.85
C GLU A 23 5.52 -19.06 2.76
N LEU A 24 5.43 -18.67 1.48
CA LEU A 24 5.40 -19.62 0.36
C LEU A 24 6.68 -20.47 0.32
N ILE A 25 7.85 -19.86 0.47
CA ILE A 25 9.13 -20.56 0.50
C ILE A 25 9.20 -21.49 1.73
N ARG A 26 8.74 -21.02 2.90
CA ARG A 26 8.70 -21.82 4.13
C ARG A 26 7.76 -23.02 4.02
N ALA A 27 6.69 -22.91 3.21
CA ALA A 27 5.78 -24.00 2.86
C ALA A 27 6.35 -24.96 1.79
N GLY A 28 7.60 -24.73 1.32
CA GLY A 28 8.27 -25.61 0.35
C GLY A 28 7.99 -25.27 -1.12
N HIS A 29 7.44 -24.08 -1.41
CA HIS A 29 7.27 -23.61 -2.78
C HIS A 29 8.54 -22.90 -3.29
N GLN A 30 8.76 -22.96 -4.60
CA GLN A 30 9.78 -22.16 -5.28
C GLN A 30 9.12 -20.92 -5.85
N VAL A 31 9.61 -19.74 -5.47
CA VAL A 31 9.06 -18.47 -5.94
C VAL A 31 10.08 -17.76 -6.80
N THR A 32 9.76 -17.57 -8.08
CA THR A 32 10.50 -16.67 -8.98
C THR A 32 9.80 -15.32 -9.00
N TYR A 33 10.47 -14.30 -8.49
CA TYR A 33 9.91 -12.95 -8.35
C TYR A 33 10.42 -12.05 -9.48
N LEU A 34 9.51 -11.64 -10.35
CA LEU A 34 9.79 -10.82 -11.53
C LEU A 34 9.69 -9.33 -11.19
N MET A 35 10.80 -8.61 -11.31
CA MET A 35 10.93 -7.17 -11.01
C MET A 35 12.05 -6.52 -11.84
N PRO A 36 12.08 -5.16 -11.96
CA PRO A 36 13.25 -4.48 -12.51
C PRO A 36 14.54 -4.76 -11.73
N HIS A 37 15.68 -4.71 -12.44
CA HIS A 37 17.00 -5.05 -11.89
C HIS A 37 17.40 -4.28 -10.63
N ASP A 38 16.94 -3.04 -10.45
CA ASP A 38 17.20 -2.22 -9.25
C ASP A 38 16.55 -2.77 -7.95
N TRP A 39 15.70 -3.79 -8.06
CA TRP A 39 15.06 -4.48 -6.92
C TRP A 39 15.73 -5.79 -6.52
N GLU A 40 16.73 -6.26 -7.26
CA GLU A 40 17.36 -7.58 -7.10
C GLU A 40 17.74 -7.88 -5.65
N LYS A 41 18.55 -7.01 -5.04
CA LYS A 41 19.00 -7.20 -3.65
C LYS A 41 17.85 -7.40 -2.66
N ARG A 42 16.80 -6.59 -2.80
CA ARG A 42 15.65 -6.64 -1.87
C ARG A 42 14.83 -7.89 -2.03
N ILE A 43 14.66 -8.36 -3.26
CA ILE A 43 13.91 -9.58 -3.55
C ILE A 43 14.73 -10.81 -3.13
N ALA A 44 16.03 -10.83 -3.42
CA ALA A 44 16.93 -11.91 -2.98
C ALA A 44 16.94 -12.07 -1.45
N ASP A 45 16.90 -10.96 -0.71
CA ASP A 45 16.81 -10.97 0.76
C ASP A 45 15.50 -11.65 1.27
N SER A 46 14.47 -11.82 0.44
CA SER A 46 13.25 -12.56 0.78
C SER A 46 13.39 -14.10 0.65
N GLY A 47 14.44 -14.57 -0.02
CA GLY A 47 14.66 -15.97 -0.36
C GLY A 47 14.06 -16.38 -1.71
N ALA A 48 13.38 -15.48 -2.44
CA ALA A 48 12.89 -15.76 -3.79
C ALA A 48 14.03 -15.75 -4.81
N GLU A 49 13.87 -16.54 -5.87
CA GLU A 49 14.65 -16.40 -7.09
C GLU A 49 14.28 -15.09 -7.77
N PHE A 50 15.28 -14.27 -8.09
CA PHE A 50 15.06 -13.00 -8.76
C PHE A 50 15.10 -13.17 -10.28
N LEU A 51 14.07 -12.68 -10.97
CA LEU A 51 14.04 -12.55 -12.43
C LEU A 51 13.97 -11.07 -12.81
N GLY A 52 15.04 -10.56 -13.42
CA GLY A 52 15.17 -9.14 -13.75
C GLY A 52 14.63 -8.78 -15.12
N TYR A 53 14.07 -7.56 -15.25
CA TYR A 53 13.82 -6.89 -16.52
C TYR A 53 14.26 -5.43 -16.46
N ASP A 54 14.38 -4.78 -17.63
CA ASP A 54 14.81 -3.38 -17.70
C ASP A 54 13.71 -2.43 -17.20
N ASN A 55 14.07 -1.60 -16.22
CA ASN A 55 13.18 -0.58 -15.66
C ASN A 55 12.85 0.50 -16.70
N HIS A 56 11.64 1.04 -16.63
CA HIS A 56 11.23 2.15 -17.49
C HIS A 56 10.31 3.12 -16.71
N PRO A 57 10.46 4.46 -16.86
CA PRO A 57 9.63 5.42 -16.15
C PRO A 57 8.15 5.43 -16.59
N GLN A 58 7.85 4.93 -17.78
CA GLN A 58 6.48 4.81 -18.30
C GLN A 58 5.89 3.46 -17.96
N LEU A 59 4.70 3.46 -17.35
CA LEU A 59 4.01 2.27 -16.86
C LEU A 59 3.70 1.25 -17.97
N ASP A 60 3.29 1.69 -19.17
CA ASP A 60 3.02 0.83 -20.32
C ASP A 60 4.26 0.02 -20.72
N LYS A 61 5.42 0.66 -20.78
CA LYS A 61 6.68 -0.01 -21.11
C LYS A 61 7.14 -0.95 -20.00
N GLN A 62 6.92 -0.59 -18.75
CA GLN A 62 7.19 -1.52 -17.63
C GLN A 62 6.31 -2.77 -17.72
N ILE A 63 5.02 -2.60 -17.97
CA ILE A 63 4.08 -3.72 -18.16
C ILE A 63 4.53 -4.60 -19.35
N ARG A 64 4.96 -3.98 -20.45
CA ARG A 64 5.48 -4.72 -21.62
C ARG A 64 6.73 -5.52 -21.29
N ASN A 65 7.72 -4.90 -20.65
CA ASN A 65 8.96 -5.58 -20.30
C ASN A 65 8.69 -6.74 -19.31
N ALA A 66 7.83 -6.52 -18.32
CA ALA A 66 7.42 -7.56 -17.39
C ALA A 66 6.66 -8.71 -18.09
N PHE A 67 5.75 -8.38 -19.04
CA PHE A 67 4.96 -9.38 -19.77
C PHE A 67 5.86 -10.30 -20.59
N PHE A 68 6.71 -9.76 -21.45
CA PHE A 68 7.58 -10.56 -22.30
C PHE A 68 8.61 -11.35 -21.48
N LYS A 69 9.12 -10.77 -20.38
CA LYS A 69 10.03 -11.50 -19.50
C LYS A 69 9.34 -12.65 -18.76
N ALA A 70 8.09 -12.48 -18.39
CA ALA A 70 7.27 -13.55 -17.79
C ALA A 70 7.02 -14.69 -18.80
N GLU A 71 6.75 -14.36 -20.09
CA GLU A 71 6.54 -15.36 -21.15
C GLU A 71 7.73 -16.30 -21.33
N GLU A 72 8.97 -15.84 -21.09
CA GLU A 72 10.16 -16.69 -21.24
C GLU A 72 10.16 -17.91 -20.31
N ILE A 73 9.48 -17.83 -19.15
CA ILE A 73 9.57 -18.86 -18.11
C ILE A 73 8.23 -19.46 -17.69
N ILE A 74 7.10 -18.84 -18.05
CA ILE A 74 5.78 -19.17 -17.53
C ILE A 74 5.39 -20.65 -17.75
N ASP A 75 5.82 -21.26 -18.86
CA ASP A 75 5.51 -22.66 -19.15
C ASP A 75 6.09 -23.62 -18.11
N SER A 76 7.20 -23.25 -17.47
CA SER A 76 7.85 -24.00 -16.39
C SER A 76 7.25 -23.77 -15.01
N GLN A 77 6.28 -22.85 -14.90
CA GLN A 77 5.63 -22.50 -13.64
C GLN A 77 4.31 -23.23 -13.45
N ASP A 78 3.91 -23.43 -12.20
CA ASP A 78 2.63 -24.07 -11.85
C ASP A 78 1.52 -23.05 -11.62
N LEU A 79 1.87 -21.83 -11.17
CA LEU A 79 0.95 -20.77 -10.78
C LEU A 79 1.53 -19.39 -11.05
N VAL A 80 0.67 -18.43 -11.39
CA VAL A 80 1.01 -17.02 -11.53
C VAL A 80 0.38 -16.22 -10.40
N LEU A 81 1.20 -15.51 -9.61
CA LEU A 81 0.77 -14.43 -8.73
C LEU A 81 1.05 -13.11 -9.42
N TYR A 82 0.12 -12.15 -9.38
CA TYR A 82 0.36 -10.84 -9.97
C TYR A 82 -0.30 -9.71 -9.18
N GLU A 83 0.37 -8.57 -9.18
CA GLU A 83 -0.10 -7.34 -8.53
C GLU A 83 -1.24 -6.70 -9.35
N GLN A 84 -2.17 -6.06 -8.67
CA GLN A 84 -3.44 -5.56 -9.23
C GLN A 84 -3.32 -4.67 -10.47
N PHE A 85 -2.28 -3.85 -10.58
CA PHE A 85 -2.06 -2.97 -11.73
C PHE A 85 -1.35 -3.65 -12.91
N PHE A 86 -0.85 -4.86 -12.72
CA PHE A 86 -0.41 -5.69 -13.84
C PHE A 86 -1.62 -6.34 -14.51
N PHE A 87 -2.47 -5.52 -15.13
CA PHE A 87 -3.78 -5.90 -15.65
C PHE A 87 -3.75 -7.04 -16.69
N ALA A 88 -2.62 -7.26 -17.34
CA ALA A 88 -2.41 -8.35 -18.28
C ALA A 88 -2.17 -9.72 -17.60
N GLY A 89 -2.06 -9.76 -16.26
CA GLY A 89 -1.65 -10.97 -15.53
C GLY A 89 -2.58 -12.17 -15.71
N LYS A 90 -3.90 -11.94 -15.66
CA LYS A 90 -4.90 -12.98 -15.91
C LYS A 90 -4.79 -13.51 -17.34
N HIS A 91 -4.72 -12.62 -18.34
CA HIS A 91 -4.62 -13.00 -19.76
C HIS A 91 -3.33 -13.75 -20.08
N LEU A 92 -2.22 -13.34 -19.45
CA LEU A 92 -0.96 -14.04 -19.56
C LEU A 92 -1.09 -15.48 -19.05
N ALA A 93 -1.66 -15.67 -17.87
CA ALA A 93 -1.88 -16.97 -17.28
C ALA A 93 -2.83 -17.85 -18.14
N GLU A 94 -3.96 -17.30 -18.59
CA GLU A 94 -4.94 -17.98 -19.46
C GLU A 94 -4.31 -18.40 -20.79
N LYS A 95 -3.48 -17.57 -21.42
CA LYS A 95 -2.75 -17.86 -22.66
C LYS A 95 -1.88 -19.12 -22.53
N HIS A 96 -1.32 -19.36 -21.36
CA HIS A 96 -0.45 -20.49 -21.05
C HIS A 96 -1.12 -21.59 -20.24
N GLY A 97 -2.44 -21.54 -20.03
CA GLY A 97 -3.21 -22.54 -19.29
C GLY A 97 -2.81 -22.66 -17.82
N LYS A 98 -2.35 -21.55 -17.20
CA LYS A 98 -1.91 -21.53 -15.79
C LYS A 98 -2.99 -20.94 -14.88
N PRO A 99 -3.20 -21.49 -13.67
CA PRO A 99 -3.99 -20.81 -12.66
C PRO A 99 -3.30 -19.49 -12.23
N CYS A 100 -4.12 -18.49 -11.84
CA CYS A 100 -3.56 -17.23 -11.39
C CYS A 100 -4.28 -16.65 -10.19
N VAL A 101 -3.54 -15.93 -9.34
CA VAL A 101 -4.04 -15.21 -8.17
C VAL A 101 -3.63 -13.76 -8.26
N ARG A 102 -4.59 -12.85 -8.10
CA ARG A 102 -4.32 -11.42 -8.06
C ARG A 102 -4.15 -10.93 -6.63
N ILE A 103 -3.22 -10.02 -6.43
CA ILE A 103 -2.89 -9.44 -5.14
C ILE A 103 -3.23 -7.96 -5.12
N PHE A 104 -4.00 -7.56 -4.10
CA PHE A 104 -4.29 -6.18 -3.76
C PHE A 104 -3.51 -5.79 -2.50
N THR A 105 -2.55 -4.90 -2.64
CA THR A 105 -1.81 -4.32 -1.52
C THR A 105 -2.49 -3.09 -0.90
N ALA A 106 -3.63 -2.73 -1.46
CA ALA A 106 -4.57 -1.71 -1.02
C ALA A 106 -5.99 -2.33 -1.01
N PRO A 107 -7.05 -1.61 -0.60
CA PRO A 107 -8.41 -2.10 -0.73
C PRO A 107 -8.74 -2.55 -2.16
N ALA A 108 -9.48 -3.63 -2.28
CA ALA A 108 -9.96 -4.12 -3.57
C ALA A 108 -10.82 -3.05 -4.26
N THR A 109 -10.77 -3.01 -5.58
CA THR A 109 -11.34 -1.93 -6.37
C THR A 109 -12.48 -2.43 -7.25
N ASN A 110 -13.61 -1.72 -7.24
CA ASN A 110 -14.71 -1.84 -8.18
C ASN A 110 -14.85 -0.54 -9.01
N LYS A 111 -15.79 -0.51 -9.96
CA LYS A 111 -16.00 0.64 -10.87
C LYS A 111 -16.26 1.95 -10.11
N ARG A 112 -17.00 1.90 -8.99
CA ARG A 112 -17.30 3.06 -8.15
C ARG A 112 -16.05 3.58 -7.45
N LEU A 113 -15.29 2.69 -6.81
CA LEU A 113 -14.06 3.02 -6.10
C LEU A 113 -12.96 3.50 -7.06
N MET A 114 -12.84 2.87 -8.24
CA MET A 114 -11.91 3.32 -9.28
C MET A 114 -12.22 4.75 -9.73
N ARG A 115 -13.48 5.10 -9.93
CA ARG A 115 -13.89 6.49 -10.26
C ARG A 115 -13.52 7.47 -9.15
N GLN A 116 -13.70 7.10 -7.89
CA GLN A 116 -13.30 7.93 -6.74
C GLN A 116 -11.78 8.11 -6.68
N PHE A 117 -11.02 7.03 -6.87
CA PHE A 117 -9.56 7.05 -6.95
C PHE A 117 -9.06 8.00 -8.05
N LEU A 118 -9.61 7.91 -9.26
CA LEU A 118 -9.24 8.77 -10.38
C LEU A 118 -9.68 10.23 -10.18
N SER A 119 -10.73 10.50 -9.40
CA SER A 119 -11.22 11.86 -9.12
C SER A 119 -10.43 12.57 -8.02
N SER A 120 -9.67 11.84 -7.22
CA SER A 120 -8.88 12.42 -6.13
C SER A 120 -7.63 13.20 -6.57
N GLY A 121 -7.41 13.34 -7.87
CA GLY A 121 -6.23 13.99 -8.44
C GLY A 121 -5.06 13.04 -8.66
N GLY A 122 -4.05 13.52 -9.35
CA GLY A 122 -2.88 12.73 -9.69
C GLY A 122 -2.79 12.38 -11.18
N PRO A 123 -1.64 11.90 -11.64
CA PRO A 123 -1.34 11.70 -13.07
C PRO A 123 -2.24 10.66 -13.74
N MET A 124 -2.79 9.72 -12.97
CA MET A 124 -3.69 8.68 -13.51
C MET A 124 -5.10 9.21 -13.85
N GLY A 125 -5.48 10.40 -13.37
CA GLY A 125 -6.81 10.98 -13.63
C GLY A 125 -7.13 11.18 -15.11
N ILE A 126 -6.12 11.33 -15.97
CA ILE A 126 -6.28 11.45 -17.42
C ILE A 126 -6.94 10.21 -18.06
N PHE A 127 -6.75 9.02 -17.50
CA PHE A 127 -7.34 7.76 -17.99
C PHE A 127 -8.84 7.65 -17.76
N ARG A 128 -9.47 8.62 -17.07
CA ARG A 128 -10.92 8.77 -17.02
C ARG A 128 -11.51 9.11 -18.40
N LEU A 129 -10.70 9.72 -19.27
CA LEU A 129 -11.11 10.01 -20.65
C LEU A 129 -11.07 8.70 -21.45
N PRO A 130 -12.21 8.16 -21.91
CA PRO A 130 -12.27 6.81 -22.50
C PRO A 130 -11.31 6.64 -23.67
N LEU A 131 -11.23 7.64 -24.55
CA LEU A 131 -10.35 7.59 -25.71
C LEU A 131 -8.87 7.46 -25.31
N ILE A 132 -8.41 8.24 -24.34
CA ILE A 132 -7.01 8.21 -23.87
C ILE A 132 -6.72 6.86 -23.23
N GLY A 133 -7.60 6.39 -22.32
CA GLY A 133 -7.44 5.10 -21.68
C GLY A 133 -7.40 3.95 -22.68
N THR A 134 -8.26 3.96 -23.70
CA THR A 134 -8.29 2.93 -24.75
C THR A 134 -7.02 2.96 -25.60
N LEU A 135 -6.60 4.11 -26.09
CA LEU A 135 -5.38 4.22 -26.93
C LEU A 135 -4.14 3.79 -26.15
N TRP A 136 -4.02 4.21 -24.89
CA TRP A 136 -2.93 3.79 -24.04
C TRP A 136 -2.93 2.27 -23.81
N THR A 137 -4.10 1.68 -23.58
CA THR A 137 -4.25 0.24 -23.36
C THR A 137 -3.85 -0.55 -24.61
N MET A 138 -4.31 -0.12 -25.77
CA MET A 138 -3.95 -0.76 -27.06
C MET A 138 -2.44 -0.72 -27.31
N ASP A 139 -1.78 0.40 -26.99
CA ASP A 139 -0.33 0.51 -27.12
C ASP A 139 0.41 -0.36 -26.11
N ALA A 140 -0.05 -0.37 -24.84
CA ALA A 140 0.55 -1.17 -23.78
C ALA A 140 0.55 -2.67 -24.07
N VAL A 141 -0.55 -3.21 -24.67
CA VAL A 141 -0.68 -4.67 -24.96
C VAL A 141 -0.25 -5.07 -26.36
N LYS A 142 0.24 -4.13 -27.15
CA LYS A 142 0.67 -4.42 -28.52
C LYS A 142 1.74 -5.52 -28.55
N GLY A 143 1.45 -6.59 -29.29
CA GLY A 143 2.34 -7.76 -29.42
C GLY A 143 2.21 -8.81 -28.32
N PHE A 144 1.31 -8.65 -27.33
CA PHE A 144 1.10 -9.65 -26.27
C PHE A 144 0.41 -10.94 -26.76
N GLY A 145 -0.27 -10.87 -27.92
CA GLY A 145 -1.03 -12.03 -28.40
C GLY A 145 -2.19 -12.42 -27.49
N ILE A 146 -2.74 -11.46 -26.75
CA ILE A 146 -3.91 -11.59 -25.87
C ILE A 146 -5.05 -10.72 -26.37
N GLN A 147 -6.26 -11.05 -25.96
CA GLN A 147 -7.45 -10.23 -26.18
C GLN A 147 -8.02 -9.81 -24.84
N LEU A 148 -8.04 -8.50 -24.57
CA LEU A 148 -8.66 -7.95 -23.36
C LEU A 148 -10.18 -8.03 -23.46
N GLN A 149 -10.86 -8.15 -22.31
CA GLN A 149 -12.32 -8.07 -22.24
C GLN A 149 -12.81 -6.63 -22.29
N CYS A 150 -12.04 -5.68 -21.75
CA CYS A 150 -12.34 -4.26 -21.75
C CYS A 150 -11.36 -3.50 -22.64
N SER A 151 -11.83 -2.42 -23.25
CA SER A 151 -10.99 -1.55 -24.08
C SER A 151 -10.05 -0.65 -23.28
N ASN A 152 -10.36 -0.41 -22.00
CA ASN A 152 -9.59 0.40 -21.07
C ASN A 152 -9.03 -0.48 -19.97
N TRP A 153 -7.72 -0.39 -19.69
CA TRP A 153 -7.03 -1.20 -18.71
C TRP A 153 -7.56 -1.04 -17.25
N LEU A 154 -8.10 0.14 -16.92
CA LEU A 154 -8.73 0.35 -15.61
C LEU A 154 -10.05 -0.43 -15.47
N ASP A 155 -10.83 -0.49 -16.57
CA ASP A 155 -12.03 -1.31 -16.61
C ASP A 155 -11.65 -2.81 -16.61
N GLU A 156 -10.55 -3.19 -17.26
CA GLU A 156 -10.02 -4.55 -17.23
C GLU A 156 -9.67 -5.02 -15.80
N ILE A 157 -9.01 -4.17 -15.01
CA ILE A 157 -8.72 -4.47 -13.61
C ILE A 157 -10.02 -4.72 -12.81
N VAL A 158 -11.06 -3.95 -13.07
CA VAL A 158 -12.28 -3.92 -12.27
C VAL A 158 -13.29 -5.00 -12.70
N GLU A 159 -13.48 -5.16 -14.00
CA GLU A 159 -14.57 -5.98 -14.57
C GLU A 159 -14.12 -7.40 -14.93
N ASN A 160 -12.80 -7.64 -15.02
CA ASN A 160 -12.23 -8.96 -15.31
C ASN A 160 -11.34 -9.51 -14.18
N PRO A 161 -11.86 -9.66 -12.94
CA PRO A 161 -11.07 -10.27 -11.88
C PRO A 161 -10.83 -11.76 -12.13
N PRO A 162 -9.68 -12.33 -11.71
CA PRO A 162 -9.49 -13.77 -11.64
C PRO A 162 -10.38 -14.39 -10.55
N ASP A 163 -10.43 -15.72 -10.48
CA ASP A 163 -11.26 -16.41 -9.50
C ASP A 163 -10.70 -16.37 -8.08
N CYS A 164 -9.42 -16.06 -7.92
CA CYS A 164 -8.79 -15.86 -6.62
C CYS A 164 -8.13 -14.50 -6.53
N ASN A 165 -8.52 -13.71 -5.52
CA ASN A 165 -7.98 -12.38 -5.24
C ASN A 165 -7.63 -12.30 -3.75
N LEU A 166 -6.37 -12.03 -3.41
CA LEU A 166 -5.92 -11.78 -2.05
C LEU A 166 -5.90 -10.28 -1.79
N VAL A 167 -6.49 -9.85 -0.69
CA VAL A 167 -6.61 -8.43 -0.34
C VAL A 167 -5.92 -8.17 1.01
N TYR A 168 -4.88 -7.35 1.01
CA TYR A 168 -4.07 -7.00 2.18
C TYR A 168 -4.74 -5.95 3.06
N THR A 169 -6.01 -6.16 3.37
CA THR A 169 -6.74 -5.37 4.36
C THR A 169 -7.77 -6.24 5.08
N LEU A 170 -8.39 -5.69 6.11
CA LEU A 170 -9.54 -6.29 6.76
C LEU A 170 -10.80 -6.09 5.92
N ARG A 171 -11.74 -7.04 6.00
CA ARG A 171 -13.04 -6.88 5.36
C ARG A 171 -13.82 -5.68 5.93
N SER A 172 -13.70 -5.41 7.22
CA SER A 172 -14.29 -4.24 7.88
C SER A 172 -13.72 -2.91 7.37
N PHE A 173 -12.43 -2.88 6.98
CA PHE A 173 -11.80 -1.70 6.40
C PHE A 173 -12.11 -1.53 4.90
N GLN A 174 -12.53 -2.59 4.20
CA GLN A 174 -12.82 -2.55 2.77
C GLN A 174 -14.01 -1.62 2.46
N PRO A 175 -13.84 -0.55 1.65
CA PRO A 175 -14.97 0.23 1.18
C PRO A 175 -15.91 -0.64 0.34
N SER A 176 -17.23 -0.55 0.59
CA SER A 176 -18.24 -1.35 -0.14
C SER A 176 -17.93 -2.85 -0.15
N ALA A 177 -17.58 -3.40 1.02
CA ALA A 177 -17.19 -4.80 1.18
C ALA A 177 -18.25 -5.78 0.63
N GLU A 178 -19.50 -5.38 0.63
CA GLU A 178 -20.64 -6.11 0.08
C GLU A 178 -20.56 -6.37 -1.43
N ASP A 179 -19.82 -5.52 -2.16
CA ASP A 179 -19.62 -5.66 -3.62
C ASP A 179 -18.59 -6.75 -3.97
N PHE A 180 -17.86 -7.28 -3.00
CA PHE A 180 -16.79 -8.25 -3.17
C PHE A 180 -17.17 -9.63 -2.65
N SER A 181 -17.40 -10.57 -3.56
CA SER A 181 -17.79 -11.95 -3.23
C SER A 181 -16.70 -12.67 -2.42
N GLU A 182 -17.09 -13.28 -1.30
CA GLU A 182 -16.20 -14.08 -0.44
C GLU A 182 -15.67 -15.36 -1.12
N LYS A 183 -16.28 -15.77 -2.21
CA LYS A 183 -15.81 -16.90 -3.02
C LYS A 183 -14.62 -16.55 -3.92
N ARG A 184 -14.39 -15.24 -4.13
CA ARG A 184 -13.35 -14.75 -5.05
C ARG A 184 -12.38 -13.76 -4.42
N PHE A 185 -12.77 -13.09 -3.32
CA PHE A 185 -11.97 -12.07 -2.64
C PHE A 185 -11.72 -12.50 -1.19
N TYR A 186 -10.47 -12.76 -0.88
CA TYR A 186 -10.01 -13.20 0.42
C TYR A 186 -9.28 -12.08 1.12
N PHE A 187 -9.91 -11.53 2.16
CA PHE A 187 -9.35 -10.46 2.99
C PHE A 187 -8.41 -11.08 4.02
N ILE A 188 -7.11 -10.97 3.78
CA ILE A 188 -6.09 -11.65 4.58
C ILE A 188 -5.53 -10.80 5.73
N GLY A 189 -5.99 -9.56 5.84
CA GLY A 189 -5.47 -8.60 6.82
C GLY A 189 -4.23 -7.84 6.33
N PRO A 190 -3.86 -6.76 7.02
CA PRO A 190 -2.70 -5.95 6.67
C PRO A 190 -1.38 -6.70 6.92
N SER A 191 -0.36 -6.41 6.11
CA SER A 191 1.00 -6.96 6.26
C SER A 191 2.02 -5.84 6.42
N VAL A 192 2.88 -5.98 7.43
CA VAL A 192 4.05 -5.12 7.65
C VAL A 192 5.36 -5.88 7.53
N TYR A 193 5.32 -7.11 7.05
CA TYR A 193 6.49 -7.94 6.82
C TYR A 193 7.45 -7.30 5.80
N GLY A 194 8.75 -7.59 5.92
CA GLY A 194 9.77 -7.11 4.99
C GLY A 194 10.35 -5.75 5.35
N ARG A 195 9.91 -5.12 6.45
CA ARG A 195 10.61 -3.97 7.03
C ARG A 195 11.57 -4.44 8.10
N LYS A 196 12.85 -4.04 7.98
CA LYS A 196 13.81 -4.27 9.07
C LYS A 196 13.32 -3.53 10.31
N GLU A 197 13.18 -4.24 11.43
CA GLU A 197 12.97 -3.61 12.72
C GLU A 197 14.27 -2.93 13.14
N GLU A 198 14.37 -1.65 12.87
CA GLU A 198 15.44 -0.83 13.40
C GLU A 198 15.03 -0.34 14.79
N ALA A 199 15.96 -0.41 15.74
CA ALA A 199 15.72 0.10 17.09
C ALA A 199 15.57 1.63 17.07
N PHE A 200 14.68 2.15 17.91
CA PHE A 200 14.53 3.57 18.17
C PHE A 200 14.58 3.81 19.68
N PRO A 201 15.18 4.90 20.16
CA PRO A 201 15.24 5.18 21.59
C PRO A 201 13.87 5.20 22.24
N VAL A 202 13.80 4.88 23.53
CA VAL A 202 12.60 5.07 24.34
C VAL A 202 12.33 6.56 24.48
N LEU A 203 11.11 6.96 24.20
CA LEU A 203 10.69 8.36 24.16
C LEU A 203 9.81 8.71 25.35
N SER A 204 9.88 9.98 25.79
CA SER A 204 8.94 10.54 26.76
C SER A 204 7.56 10.69 26.11
N LYS A 205 6.52 10.18 26.75
CA LYS A 205 5.13 10.24 26.28
C LYS A 205 4.44 11.51 26.73
N PRO A 206 3.43 12.00 25.97
CA PRO A 206 2.90 11.42 24.74
C PRO A 206 3.83 11.65 23.54
N VAL A 207 3.82 10.70 22.58
CA VAL A 207 4.62 10.77 21.36
C VAL A 207 3.71 10.98 20.16
N ILE A 208 4.03 11.98 19.33
CA ILE A 208 3.37 12.24 18.04
C ILE A 208 4.34 11.82 16.94
N CYS A 209 3.95 10.83 16.15
CA CYS A 209 4.65 10.46 14.92
C CYS A 209 4.09 11.26 13.75
N ILE A 210 4.95 11.85 12.91
CA ILE A 210 4.54 12.60 11.71
C ILE A 210 5.27 12.04 10.49
N SER A 211 4.51 11.59 9.49
CA SER A 211 5.08 11.12 8.22
C SER A 211 4.07 11.26 7.07
N LEU A 212 4.45 12.02 6.04
CA LEU A 212 3.64 12.19 4.83
C LEU A 212 4.07 11.24 3.69
N GLY A 213 4.82 10.17 4.02
CA GLY A 213 5.33 9.21 3.05
C GLY A 213 6.50 9.77 2.22
N THR A 214 6.78 9.10 1.10
CA THR A 214 7.96 9.38 0.26
C THR A 214 7.65 10.16 -1.02
N ILE A 215 6.38 10.35 -1.34
CA ILE A 215 5.93 10.87 -2.65
C ILE A 215 5.72 12.39 -2.62
N LEU A 216 5.46 12.96 -1.44
CA LEU A 216 5.10 14.38 -1.33
C LEU A 216 6.33 15.27 -1.48
N LYS A 217 6.27 16.20 -2.45
CA LYS A 217 7.27 17.26 -2.63
C LYS A 217 6.68 18.59 -2.15
N GLY A 218 7.53 19.47 -1.57
CA GLY A 218 7.11 20.82 -1.19
C GLY A 218 6.28 20.90 0.10
N ALA A 219 6.38 19.92 1.00
CA ALA A 219 5.66 19.92 2.28
C ALA A 219 6.30 20.83 3.37
N GLU A 220 7.25 21.72 3.01
CA GLU A 220 7.96 22.58 3.96
C GLU A 220 7.01 23.39 4.85
N LYS A 221 6.01 24.05 4.22
CA LYS A 221 5.01 24.82 4.97
C LYS A 221 4.28 23.97 6.01
N PHE A 222 3.93 22.74 5.66
CA PHE A 222 3.28 21.81 6.60
C PHE A 222 4.18 21.45 7.77
N PHE A 223 5.46 21.13 7.51
CA PHE A 223 6.40 20.79 8.58
C PHE A 223 6.65 21.98 9.52
N ARG A 224 6.74 23.21 9.00
CA ARG A 224 6.79 24.43 9.84
C ARG A 224 5.52 24.58 10.66
N THR A 225 4.34 24.38 10.06
CA THR A 225 3.07 24.41 10.81
C THR A 225 3.03 23.36 11.92
N CYS A 226 3.62 22.17 11.73
CA CYS A 226 3.77 21.17 12.80
C CYS A 226 4.67 21.68 13.93
N VAL A 227 5.78 22.34 13.61
CA VAL A 227 6.65 22.96 14.61
C VAL A 227 5.88 24.01 15.41
N ASP A 228 5.20 24.93 14.73
CA ASP A 228 4.41 25.99 15.36
C ASP A 228 3.30 25.41 16.26
N ALA A 229 2.68 24.29 15.86
CA ALA A 229 1.60 23.65 16.62
C ALA A 229 2.08 22.99 17.92
N PHE A 230 3.28 22.42 17.93
CA PHE A 230 3.70 21.54 19.03
C PHE A 230 4.95 22.00 19.79
N GLN A 231 5.62 23.09 19.39
CA GLN A 231 6.86 23.54 20.02
C GLN A 231 6.75 23.86 21.53
N HIS A 232 5.57 24.25 22.00
CA HIS A 232 5.33 24.60 23.40
C HIS A 232 4.52 23.53 24.15
N GLU A 233 4.27 22.37 23.51
CA GLU A 233 3.46 21.32 24.11
C GLU A 233 4.34 20.28 24.82
N THR A 234 3.79 19.68 25.88
CA THR A 234 4.45 18.60 26.62
C THR A 234 4.32 17.27 25.87
N VAL A 235 4.89 17.21 24.67
CA VAL A 235 4.87 16.03 23.80
C VAL A 235 6.25 15.83 23.17
N THR A 236 6.60 14.60 22.80
CA THR A 236 7.74 14.32 21.93
C THR A 236 7.23 14.15 20.50
N VAL A 237 7.74 14.94 19.58
CA VAL A 237 7.39 14.85 18.15
C VAL A 237 8.52 14.18 17.38
N VAL A 238 8.20 13.07 16.71
CA VAL A 238 9.13 12.38 15.79
C VAL A 238 8.62 12.58 14.37
N MET A 239 9.36 13.34 13.57
CA MET A 239 8.92 13.77 12.23
C MET A 239 9.86 13.25 11.13
N SER A 240 9.29 12.51 10.17
CA SER A 240 9.95 12.09 8.94
C SER A 240 9.60 13.06 7.81
N VAL A 241 10.59 13.78 7.31
CA VAL A 241 10.38 14.82 6.28
C VAL A 241 10.61 14.32 4.84
N GLY A 242 11.03 13.06 4.70
CA GLY A 242 11.27 12.43 3.41
C GLY A 242 12.75 12.49 2.97
N PRO A 243 13.18 11.53 2.12
CA PRO A 243 14.61 11.32 1.81
C PRO A 243 15.26 12.48 1.06
N ASN A 244 14.47 13.26 0.33
CA ASN A 244 14.96 14.36 -0.50
C ASN A 244 14.71 15.75 0.11
N PHE A 245 14.26 15.81 1.37
CA PHE A 245 14.00 17.10 2.03
C PHE A 245 15.31 17.73 2.51
N ASP A 246 15.49 18.99 2.21
CA ASP A 246 16.61 19.80 2.69
C ASP A 246 16.39 20.20 4.16
N MET A 247 17.14 19.57 5.07
CA MET A 247 17.02 19.81 6.51
C MET A 247 17.36 21.25 6.92
N ALA A 248 18.17 21.98 6.12
CA ALA A 248 18.47 23.39 6.38
C ALA A 248 17.22 24.28 6.33
N LYS A 249 16.13 23.80 5.74
CA LYS A 249 14.84 24.50 5.71
C LYS A 249 14.06 24.45 7.04
N LEU A 250 14.50 23.64 8.00
CA LEU A 250 13.89 23.49 9.33
C LEU A 250 14.92 23.85 10.41
N GLU A 251 15.40 25.08 10.39
CA GLU A 251 16.32 25.60 11.41
C GLU A 251 15.63 25.86 12.74
N ASN A 252 16.41 25.85 13.83
CA ASN A 252 15.97 26.16 15.21
C ASN A 252 14.83 25.27 15.70
N LEU A 253 14.96 23.95 15.49
CA LEU A 253 14.00 22.99 15.98
C LEU A 253 13.95 22.99 17.53
N PRO A 254 12.75 22.97 18.13
CA PRO A 254 12.59 22.83 19.57
C PRO A 254 13.11 21.50 20.11
N GLU A 255 13.52 21.45 21.39
CA GLU A 255 14.11 20.25 22.01
C GLU A 255 13.16 19.04 22.02
N ASN A 256 11.86 19.26 22.00
CA ASN A 256 10.86 18.19 21.94
C ASN A 256 10.65 17.59 20.54
N PHE A 257 11.43 18.05 19.50
CA PHE A 257 11.36 17.56 18.14
C PHE A 257 12.57 16.70 17.78
N ILE A 258 12.29 15.51 17.22
CA ILE A 258 13.26 14.63 16.56
C ILE A 258 12.89 14.58 15.09
N VAL A 259 13.62 15.32 14.25
CA VAL A 259 13.35 15.42 12.82
C VAL A 259 14.44 14.70 12.02
N LYS A 260 14.04 13.84 11.10
CA LYS A 260 14.96 13.08 10.22
C LYS A 260 14.36 12.95 8.82
N ASN A 261 15.21 12.78 7.82
CA ASN A 261 14.76 12.46 6.46
C ASN A 261 14.01 11.12 6.41
N SER A 262 14.42 10.14 7.21
CA SER A 262 13.76 8.85 7.37
C SER A 262 13.83 8.39 8.81
N ILE A 263 12.78 7.75 9.30
CA ILE A 263 12.68 7.17 10.63
C ILE A 263 12.31 5.68 10.52
N PRO A 264 12.67 4.85 11.49
CA PRO A 264 12.13 3.50 11.63
C PRO A 264 10.67 3.59 12.11
N GLN A 265 9.75 3.84 11.18
CA GLN A 265 8.35 4.22 11.46
C GLN A 265 7.65 3.23 12.40
N ILE A 266 7.84 1.92 12.21
CA ILE A 266 7.26 0.89 13.08
C ILE A 266 7.75 1.04 14.52
N ALA A 267 9.06 1.24 14.74
CA ALA A 267 9.60 1.41 16.09
C ALA A 267 9.08 2.66 16.78
N VAL A 268 8.82 3.74 16.02
CA VAL A 268 8.20 4.95 16.53
C VAL A 268 6.72 4.73 16.81
N LEU A 269 5.97 4.07 15.92
CA LEU A 269 4.55 3.79 16.10
C LEU A 269 4.27 2.90 17.31
N LYS A 270 5.14 1.96 17.64
CA LYS A 270 5.03 1.16 18.90
C LYS A 270 5.00 2.03 20.17
N GLN A 271 5.43 3.28 20.08
CA GLN A 271 5.48 4.24 21.21
C GLN A 271 4.51 5.42 21.02
N ALA A 272 3.94 5.58 19.82
CA ALA A 272 3.15 6.74 19.46
C ALA A 272 1.78 6.76 20.14
N SER A 273 1.35 7.97 20.53
CA SER A 273 0.01 8.27 21.03
C SER A 273 -0.88 8.81 19.90
N LEU A 274 -0.26 9.31 18.82
CA LEU A 274 -0.91 9.83 17.62
C LEU A 274 0.01 9.67 16.42
N PHE A 275 -0.58 9.34 15.26
CA PHE A 275 0.09 9.33 13.97
C PHE A 275 -0.53 10.35 13.01
N ILE A 276 0.19 11.39 12.67
CA ILE A 276 -0.18 12.36 11.64
C ILE A 276 0.38 11.85 10.31
N THR A 277 -0.50 11.49 9.38
CA THR A 277 -0.14 10.75 8.17
C THR A 277 -0.90 11.25 6.94
N HIS A 278 -0.36 11.01 5.75
CA HIS A 278 -1.06 11.26 4.49
C HIS A 278 -2.14 10.22 4.17
N GLY A 279 -2.22 9.11 4.90
CA GLY A 279 -3.23 8.07 4.68
C GLY A 279 -2.92 7.06 3.57
N GLY A 280 -1.66 6.92 3.16
CA GLY A 280 -1.26 5.81 2.29
C GLY A 280 -1.48 4.45 2.98
N MET A 281 -1.93 3.43 2.23
CA MET A 281 -2.42 2.18 2.83
C MET A 281 -1.41 1.50 3.76
N ASN A 282 -0.11 1.52 3.45
CA ASN A 282 0.90 0.94 4.33
C ASN A 282 0.96 1.66 5.69
N SER A 283 0.90 2.99 5.68
CA SER A 283 0.91 3.78 6.92
C SER A 283 -0.35 3.55 7.75
N VAL A 284 -1.51 3.45 7.11
CA VAL A 284 -2.77 3.10 7.77
C VAL A 284 -2.70 1.69 8.34
N SER A 285 -2.18 0.72 7.60
CA SER A 285 -1.97 -0.67 8.06
C SER A 285 -1.08 -0.74 9.30
N GLU A 286 0.03 0.00 9.29
CA GLU A 286 0.94 0.06 10.44
C GLU A 286 0.28 0.69 11.66
N ALA A 287 -0.48 1.77 11.48
CA ALA A 287 -1.23 2.39 12.57
C ALA A 287 -2.29 1.43 13.16
N MET A 288 -3.04 0.72 12.30
CA MET A 288 -4.03 -0.28 12.74
C MET A 288 -3.36 -1.40 13.55
N ILE A 289 -2.25 -1.96 13.06
CA ILE A 289 -1.53 -3.06 13.72
C ILE A 289 -1.03 -2.63 15.10
N HIS A 290 -0.54 -1.39 15.23
CA HIS A 290 -0.01 -0.88 16.50
C HIS A 290 -1.05 -0.15 17.37
N GLY A 291 -2.32 -0.09 16.93
CA GLY A 291 -3.41 0.55 17.69
C GLY A 291 -3.21 2.06 17.87
N VAL A 292 -2.58 2.73 16.91
CA VAL A 292 -2.25 4.16 16.98
C VAL A 292 -3.36 4.99 16.33
N PRO A 293 -3.99 5.92 17.07
CA PRO A 293 -4.93 6.88 16.52
C PRO A 293 -4.33 7.70 15.39
N MET A 294 -5.13 8.03 14.37
CA MET A 294 -4.65 8.71 13.18
C MET A 294 -5.26 10.10 13.01
N LEU A 295 -4.42 11.06 12.63
CA LEU A 295 -4.84 12.30 12.00
C LEU A 295 -4.41 12.24 10.53
N VAL A 296 -5.37 12.09 9.64
CA VAL A 296 -5.10 11.86 8.22
C VAL A 296 -5.22 13.14 7.41
N ILE A 297 -4.21 13.43 6.60
CA ILE A 297 -4.13 14.60 5.72
C ILE A 297 -3.92 14.09 4.29
N PRO A 298 -5.00 13.73 3.59
CA PRO A 298 -4.90 13.10 2.28
C PRO A 298 -4.57 14.11 1.18
N PHE A 299 -3.77 13.69 0.19
CA PHE A 299 -3.38 14.52 -0.95
C PHE A 299 -3.87 13.93 -2.28
N VAL A 300 -3.45 12.71 -2.60
CA VAL A 300 -3.67 12.10 -3.92
C VAL A 300 -3.85 10.59 -3.84
N SER A 301 -4.22 9.94 -4.94
CA SER A 301 -4.25 8.49 -5.12
C SER A 301 -5.31 7.81 -4.24
N ASP A 302 -4.94 6.76 -3.50
CA ASP A 302 -5.79 6.01 -2.57
C ASP A 302 -6.03 6.73 -1.22
N GLN A 303 -5.22 7.75 -0.92
CA GLN A 303 -5.23 8.45 0.37
C GLN A 303 -6.62 8.99 0.76
N PRO A 304 -7.38 9.68 -0.14
CA PRO A 304 -8.73 10.16 0.21
C PRO A 304 -9.74 9.03 0.48
N VAL A 305 -9.55 7.87 -0.13
CA VAL A 305 -10.40 6.69 0.11
C VAL A 305 -10.08 6.11 1.49
N ASN A 306 -8.80 5.92 1.79
CA ASN A 306 -8.32 5.43 3.08
C ASN A 306 -8.70 6.38 4.22
N ALA A 307 -8.52 7.69 4.03
CA ALA A 307 -8.89 8.72 5.00
C ALA A 307 -10.37 8.65 5.39
N ARG A 308 -11.26 8.54 4.40
CA ARG A 308 -12.70 8.35 4.66
C ARG A 308 -13.00 7.07 5.45
N GLN A 309 -12.27 5.97 5.20
CA GLN A 309 -12.44 4.74 5.96
C GLN A 309 -11.93 4.87 7.39
N VAL A 310 -10.79 5.52 7.60
CA VAL A 310 -10.27 5.82 8.94
C VAL A 310 -11.29 6.60 9.77
N GLU A 311 -11.86 7.65 9.20
CA GLU A 311 -12.86 8.50 9.88
C GLU A 311 -14.19 7.76 10.08
N LYS A 312 -14.72 7.09 9.04
CA LYS A 312 -15.96 6.31 9.10
C LYS A 312 -15.93 5.22 10.16
N LEU A 313 -14.78 4.55 10.32
CA LEU A 313 -14.60 3.49 11.31
C LEU A 313 -14.24 4.01 12.70
N GLY A 314 -14.05 5.32 12.87
CA GLY A 314 -13.71 5.92 14.16
C GLY A 314 -12.29 5.59 14.63
N MET A 315 -11.33 5.44 13.71
CA MET A 315 -9.91 5.21 14.03
C MET A 315 -9.09 6.48 14.09
N GLY A 316 -9.70 7.63 13.78
CA GLY A 316 -9.05 8.92 13.73
C GLY A 316 -9.92 9.98 13.09
N ARG A 317 -9.31 11.10 12.70
CA ARG A 317 -9.98 12.22 12.04
C ARG A 317 -9.22 12.63 10.78
N VAL A 318 -9.91 13.38 9.91
CA VAL A 318 -9.34 13.88 8.65
C VAL A 318 -9.30 15.42 8.68
N LEU A 319 -8.18 15.99 8.21
CA LEU A 319 -8.08 17.43 7.96
C LEU A 319 -7.77 17.66 6.48
N ASP A 320 -8.43 18.68 5.92
CA ASP A 320 -8.06 19.20 4.59
C ASP A 320 -6.74 19.98 4.71
N TYR A 321 -5.75 19.60 3.92
CA TYR A 321 -4.45 20.27 3.87
C TYR A 321 -4.55 21.80 3.71
N LYS A 322 -5.55 22.30 2.96
CA LYS A 322 -5.74 23.72 2.72
C LYS A 322 -6.26 24.48 3.94
N ALA A 323 -6.88 23.78 4.88
CA ALA A 323 -7.46 24.37 6.10
C ALA A 323 -6.54 24.25 7.32
N ILE A 324 -5.33 23.67 7.16
CA ILE A 324 -4.41 23.44 8.29
C ILE A 324 -3.77 24.75 8.73
N THR A 325 -3.96 25.06 10.01
CA THR A 325 -3.22 26.04 10.79
C THR A 325 -2.56 25.34 11.98
N ALA A 326 -1.65 26.02 12.70
CA ALA A 326 -1.05 25.47 13.91
C ALA A 326 -2.13 25.15 14.97
N ASP A 327 -3.11 26.03 15.14
CA ASP A 327 -4.20 25.86 16.11
C ASP A 327 -5.09 24.67 15.75
N THR A 328 -5.59 24.60 14.48
CA THR A 328 -6.47 23.51 14.05
C THR A 328 -5.76 22.15 14.12
N LEU A 329 -4.45 22.10 13.83
CA LEU A 329 -3.65 20.90 13.91
C LEU A 329 -3.50 20.43 15.36
N LYS A 330 -3.16 21.36 16.26
CA LYS A 330 -3.02 21.12 17.69
C LYS A 330 -4.34 20.66 18.33
N GLU A 331 -5.41 21.44 18.14
CA GLU A 331 -6.74 21.14 18.71
C GLU A 331 -7.22 19.75 18.27
N THR A 332 -7.08 19.44 16.98
CA THR A 332 -7.48 18.13 16.46
C THR A 332 -6.61 16.99 17.01
N ALA A 333 -5.29 17.22 17.13
CA ALA A 333 -4.37 16.22 17.68
C ALA A 333 -4.69 15.91 19.15
N VAL A 334 -4.92 16.92 19.98
CA VAL A 334 -5.30 16.77 21.38
C VAL A 334 -6.64 16.03 21.48
N ALA A 335 -7.65 16.45 20.72
CA ALA A 335 -8.97 15.82 20.73
C ALA A 335 -8.92 14.32 20.35
N ILE A 336 -8.03 13.92 19.40
CA ILE A 336 -7.83 12.51 19.04
C ILE A 336 -7.15 11.74 20.18
N MET A 337 -6.09 12.31 20.76
CA MET A 337 -5.34 11.64 21.85
C MET A 337 -6.17 11.44 23.12
N GLU A 338 -7.16 12.29 23.38
CA GLU A 338 -8.07 12.19 24.54
C GLU A 338 -9.29 11.31 24.27
N ASP A 339 -9.61 11.02 22.99
CA ASP A 339 -10.78 10.28 22.60
C ASP A 339 -10.66 8.78 22.94
N LYS A 340 -11.40 8.36 23.99
CA LYS A 340 -11.44 6.97 24.44
C LYS A 340 -12.12 6.04 23.43
N GLN A 341 -13.07 6.56 22.64
CA GLN A 341 -13.78 5.76 21.66
C GLN A 341 -12.88 5.36 20.49
N ILE A 342 -12.00 6.26 20.04
CA ILE A 342 -10.98 5.94 19.02
C ILE A 342 -10.08 4.81 19.50
N ARG A 343 -9.61 4.86 20.75
CA ARG A 343 -8.75 3.81 21.32
C ARG A 343 -9.46 2.47 21.43
N GLU A 344 -10.74 2.47 21.84
CA GLU A 344 -11.53 1.24 21.91
C GLU A 344 -11.79 0.64 20.52
N THR A 345 -12.06 1.49 19.54
CA THR A 345 -12.18 1.06 18.14
C THR A 345 -10.90 0.39 17.64
N LEU A 346 -9.75 1.04 17.86
CA LEU A 346 -8.46 0.49 17.43
C LEU A 346 -8.13 -0.84 18.12
N ARG A 347 -8.50 -1.00 19.39
CA ARG A 347 -8.35 -2.29 20.09
C ARG A 347 -9.15 -3.40 19.40
N LYS A 348 -10.40 -3.14 18.98
CA LYS A 348 -11.22 -4.09 18.23
C LYS A 348 -10.62 -4.40 16.86
N ILE A 349 -10.08 -3.40 16.18
CA ILE A 349 -9.37 -3.58 14.90
C ILE A 349 -8.13 -4.48 15.08
N GLN A 350 -7.36 -4.30 16.15
CA GLN A 350 -6.22 -5.17 16.47
C GLN A 350 -6.64 -6.62 16.73
N GLU A 351 -7.77 -6.84 17.41
CA GLU A 351 -8.35 -8.16 17.62
C GLU A 351 -8.75 -8.80 16.28
N GLU A 352 -9.40 -8.05 15.39
CA GLU A 352 -9.74 -8.53 14.04
C GLU A 352 -8.48 -8.87 13.22
N ILE A 353 -7.44 -8.04 13.29
CA ILE A 353 -6.14 -8.32 12.62
C ILE A 353 -5.54 -9.64 13.13
N THR A 354 -5.60 -9.89 14.43
CA THR A 354 -5.07 -11.13 15.03
C THR A 354 -5.82 -12.37 14.55
N GLN A 355 -7.10 -12.22 14.23
CA GLN A 355 -7.96 -13.31 13.70
C GLN A 355 -7.89 -13.43 12.18
N ALA A 356 -7.35 -12.45 11.48
CA ALA A 356 -7.23 -12.48 10.02
C ALA A 356 -6.29 -13.60 9.57
N PRO A 357 -6.49 -14.16 8.36
CA PRO A 357 -5.67 -15.26 7.84
C PRO A 357 -4.17 -14.97 7.77
N GLY A 358 -3.79 -13.73 7.55
CA GLY A 358 -2.40 -13.32 7.37
C GLY A 358 -1.72 -13.99 6.18
N ASN A 359 -0.41 -13.87 6.09
CA ASN A 359 0.36 -14.49 5.01
C ASN A 359 0.30 -16.04 5.05
N ALA A 360 0.30 -16.63 6.24
CA ALA A 360 0.19 -18.10 6.37
C ALA A 360 -1.17 -18.64 5.89
N GLY A 361 -2.25 -17.90 6.18
CA GLY A 361 -3.57 -18.24 5.64
C GLY A 361 -3.66 -18.02 4.13
N ALA A 362 -3.00 -16.98 3.61
CA ALA A 362 -2.92 -16.72 2.17
C ALA A 362 -2.25 -17.89 1.42
N VAL A 363 -1.18 -18.50 1.99
CA VAL A 363 -0.55 -19.70 1.41
C VAL A 363 -1.56 -20.84 1.29
N LYS A 364 -2.36 -21.10 2.33
CA LYS A 364 -3.38 -22.17 2.29
C LYS A 364 -4.47 -21.89 1.25
N ILE A 365 -4.88 -20.64 1.08
CA ILE A 365 -5.83 -20.22 0.04
C ILE A 365 -5.24 -20.49 -1.34
N ILE A 366 -3.99 -20.08 -1.58
CA ILE A 366 -3.26 -20.33 -2.85
C ILE A 366 -3.17 -21.82 -3.14
N GLU A 367 -2.75 -22.63 -2.16
CA GLU A 367 -2.61 -24.08 -2.32
C GLU A 367 -3.95 -24.78 -2.63
N THR A 368 -5.02 -24.33 -1.98
CA THR A 368 -6.37 -24.86 -2.22
C THR A 368 -6.85 -24.51 -3.62
N PHE A 369 -6.64 -23.27 -4.05
CA PHE A 369 -7.03 -22.80 -5.38
C PHE A 369 -6.23 -23.48 -6.49
N ALA A 370 -4.93 -23.68 -6.31
CA ALA A 370 -4.07 -24.31 -7.32
C ALA A 370 -4.31 -25.82 -7.53
N LYS A 371 -5.06 -26.47 -6.60
CA LYS A 371 -5.44 -27.90 -6.70
C LYS A 371 -6.75 -28.11 -7.46
N LEU A 372 -7.52 -27.04 -7.72
CA LEU A 372 -8.78 -27.07 -8.46
C LEU A 372 -8.53 -26.95 -9.96
#